data_890904ebdd64d206aaa894c64ebc4cc9
#
_entry.id   890904ebdd64d206aaa894c64ebc4cc9
#
_cell.length_a   1.000
_cell.length_b   1.000
_cell.length_c   1.000
_cell.angle_alpha   90.00
_cell.angle_beta   90.00
_cell.angle_gamma   90.00
#
_symmetry.space_group_name_H-M   'P 1'
#
loop_
_entity.id
_entity.type
_entity.pdbx_description
1 polymer ?
#
loop_
_entity_poly.entity_id
_entity_poly.type
_entity_poly.pdbx_seq_one_letter_code
_entity_poly.pdbx_strand_id
1 'polypeptide(L)'
;MVPSPSMGRDIKVQFQSGGNNSPAVYLLDGLRAQDDFNGWDINTEAFEWYLNSGLSIVMPVGGQSSFYSDWYKPACGKAGCQTYKWETFLTSELPAWLSANRSVKPTGSAAIGLSMAGGSAMTLAVYHPTQFVYAGSMSGFLNPSEGWWPFLINISMGDAGGYKADDMWGSTGDPNNAWQRNDPMVQIPTLVANNTRLWVYCGNGKPNELGGGDLPATFLEGLTIRTNVTFRDNYLAAGGKNGVFNFPDNGTHNWAYWGRELQAMKPDLQRVLGSTTSS
;
A
#
# COMPACT_ATOMS: atom_id res chain seq x y z
N MET A 1 12.98 -3.39 -15.93
CA MET A 1 13.19 -4.59 -15.11
C MET A 1 14.24 -4.31 -14.05
N VAL A 2 13.98 -4.67 -12.81
CA VAL A 2 14.87 -4.46 -11.66
C VAL A 2 15.22 -5.82 -11.08
N PRO A 3 16.51 -6.17 -10.98
CA PRO A 3 16.92 -7.44 -10.39
C PRO A 3 16.49 -7.56 -8.93
N SER A 4 15.94 -8.70 -8.56
CA SER A 4 15.60 -9.04 -7.17
C SER A 4 16.31 -10.35 -6.76
N PRO A 5 17.51 -10.25 -6.18
CA PRO A 5 18.20 -11.42 -5.67
C PRO A 5 17.37 -12.19 -4.64
N SER A 6 16.65 -11.50 -3.76
CA SER A 6 15.82 -12.13 -2.72
C SER A 6 14.67 -12.96 -3.30
N MET A 7 14.12 -12.57 -4.46
CA MET A 7 13.06 -13.32 -5.14
C MET A 7 13.56 -14.19 -6.29
N GLY A 8 14.87 -14.13 -6.61
CA GLY A 8 15.49 -14.94 -7.65
C GLY A 8 15.00 -14.62 -9.07
N ARG A 9 14.53 -13.42 -9.33
CA ARG A 9 14.00 -12.98 -10.62
C ARG A 9 14.02 -11.47 -10.76
N ASP A 10 13.87 -10.99 -11.99
CA ASP A 10 13.67 -9.57 -12.26
C ASP A 10 12.22 -9.17 -12.01
N ILE A 11 12.01 -8.01 -11.40
CA ILE A 11 10.69 -7.45 -11.15
C ILE A 11 10.48 -6.27 -12.11
N LYS A 12 9.36 -6.28 -12.81
CA LYS A 12 8.94 -5.12 -13.60
C LYS A 12 8.53 -3.99 -12.68
N VAL A 13 9.03 -2.79 -12.96
CA VAL A 13 8.65 -1.56 -12.27
C VAL A 13 8.34 -0.50 -13.30
N GLN A 14 7.15 0.06 -13.27
CA GLN A 14 6.79 1.23 -14.08
C GLN A 14 7.29 2.47 -13.36
N PHE A 15 7.86 3.42 -14.11
CA PHE A 15 8.58 4.54 -13.53
C PHE A 15 8.39 5.83 -14.33
N GLN A 16 8.15 6.94 -13.59
CA GLN A 16 8.19 8.29 -14.12
C GLN A 16 9.13 9.12 -13.26
N SER A 17 10.09 9.80 -13.90
CA SER A 17 11.05 10.64 -13.17
C SER A 17 10.41 11.93 -12.67
N GLY A 18 10.69 12.29 -11.44
CA GLY A 18 10.38 13.59 -10.85
C GLY A 18 11.53 14.60 -10.92
N GLY A 19 12.58 14.25 -11.65
CA GLY A 19 13.79 15.08 -11.75
C GLY A 19 14.97 14.46 -11.00
N ASN A 20 16.10 15.18 -11.04
CA ASN A 20 17.33 14.73 -10.41
C ASN A 20 17.21 14.70 -8.88
N ASN A 21 17.64 13.60 -8.27
CA ASN A 21 17.60 13.41 -6.82
C ASN A 21 16.21 13.67 -6.20
N SER A 22 15.16 13.28 -6.91
CA SER A 22 13.77 13.47 -6.48
C SER A 22 13.36 12.45 -5.41
N PRO A 23 12.48 12.81 -4.48
CA PRO A 23 11.79 11.84 -3.65
C PRO A 23 10.82 10.99 -4.49
N ALA A 24 10.45 9.82 -4.01
CA ALA A 24 9.57 8.92 -4.73
C ALA A 24 8.24 8.69 -4.01
N VAL A 25 7.21 8.44 -4.81
CA VAL A 25 5.91 7.92 -4.39
C VAL A 25 5.78 6.50 -4.95
N TYR A 26 5.81 5.53 -4.05
CA TYR A 26 5.62 4.12 -4.37
C TYR A 26 4.10 3.85 -4.37
N LEU A 27 3.53 3.56 -5.53
CA LEU A 27 2.12 3.23 -5.68
C LEU A 27 1.94 1.72 -5.70
N LEU A 28 1.40 1.20 -4.63
CA LEU A 28 1.24 -0.23 -4.38
C LEU A 28 -0.16 -0.69 -4.77
N ASP A 29 -0.24 -1.83 -5.44
CA ASP A 29 -1.45 -2.38 -6.03
C ASP A 29 -2.31 -3.15 -5.02
N GLY A 30 -3.53 -3.49 -5.43
CA GLY A 30 -4.46 -4.29 -4.64
C GLY A 30 -4.21 -5.80 -4.70
N LEU A 31 -5.11 -6.55 -4.08
CA LEU A 31 -5.02 -8.02 -3.95
C LEU A 31 -4.90 -8.76 -5.29
N ARG A 32 -5.53 -8.23 -6.34
CA ARG A 32 -5.59 -8.83 -7.68
C ARG A 32 -4.54 -8.27 -8.64
N ALA A 33 -3.42 -7.78 -8.12
CA ALA A 33 -2.32 -7.26 -8.92
C ALA A 33 -1.95 -8.21 -10.08
N GLN A 34 -1.79 -7.63 -11.26
CA GLN A 34 -1.46 -8.37 -12.48
C GLN A 34 0.06 -8.37 -12.72
N ASP A 35 0.54 -9.21 -13.63
CA ASP A 35 1.97 -9.34 -13.92
C ASP A 35 2.42 -8.51 -15.13
N ASP A 36 1.50 -7.79 -15.78
CA ASP A 36 1.77 -6.95 -16.96
C ASP A 36 1.93 -5.48 -16.61
N PHE A 37 0.95 -4.88 -15.94
CA PHE A 37 0.94 -3.48 -15.51
C PHE A 37 0.38 -3.35 -14.09
N ASN A 38 0.83 -2.30 -13.39
CA ASN A 38 0.29 -1.96 -12.07
C ASN A 38 -1.14 -1.42 -12.21
N GLY A 39 -2.01 -1.76 -11.27
CA GLY A 39 -3.41 -1.35 -11.28
C GLY A 39 -3.62 0.16 -11.29
N TRP A 40 -2.71 0.93 -10.70
CA TRP A 40 -2.75 2.39 -10.76
C TRP A 40 -2.57 2.93 -12.17
N ASP A 41 -1.76 2.26 -13.00
CA ASP A 41 -1.62 2.62 -14.42
C ASP A 41 -2.80 2.13 -15.27
N ILE A 42 -3.29 0.91 -14.99
CA ILE A 42 -4.42 0.34 -15.75
C ILE A 42 -5.72 1.14 -15.54
N ASN A 43 -5.98 1.59 -14.31
CA ASN A 43 -7.29 2.10 -13.90
C ASN A 43 -7.33 3.61 -13.64
N THR A 44 -6.20 4.28 -13.70
CA THR A 44 -6.08 5.71 -13.41
C THR A 44 -5.12 6.41 -14.37
N GLU A 45 -5.10 7.73 -14.32
CA GLU A 45 -4.14 8.58 -15.01
C GLU A 45 -3.05 9.09 -14.05
N ALA A 46 -2.58 8.22 -13.15
CA ALA A 46 -1.65 8.61 -12.09
C ALA A 46 -0.34 9.22 -12.62
N PHE A 47 0.19 8.72 -13.74
CA PHE A 47 1.38 9.29 -14.37
C PHE A 47 1.12 10.72 -14.88
N GLU A 48 -0.01 10.96 -15.52
CA GLU A 48 -0.41 12.29 -16.03
C GLU A 48 -0.63 13.26 -14.86
N TRP A 49 -1.33 12.82 -13.81
CA TRP A 49 -1.60 13.67 -12.64
C TRP A 49 -0.34 14.11 -11.91
N TYR A 50 0.71 13.29 -11.94
CA TYR A 50 1.98 13.56 -11.25
C TYR A 50 3.10 14.02 -12.18
N LEU A 51 2.82 14.21 -13.47
CA LEU A 51 3.79 14.76 -14.41
C LEU A 51 4.25 16.15 -13.94
N ASN A 52 5.55 16.39 -13.97
CA ASN A 52 6.17 17.65 -13.52
C ASN A 52 5.90 18.02 -12.05
N SER A 53 5.55 17.05 -11.21
CA SER A 53 5.29 17.29 -9.78
C SER A 53 6.56 17.43 -8.94
N GLY A 54 7.73 17.09 -9.47
CA GLY A 54 8.97 16.96 -8.71
C GLY A 54 9.05 15.65 -7.89
N LEU A 55 8.06 14.77 -8.05
CA LEU A 55 7.99 13.45 -7.41
C LEU A 55 8.21 12.36 -8.44
N SER A 56 9.12 11.44 -8.20
CA SER A 56 9.22 10.22 -9.00
C SER A 56 8.09 9.28 -8.63
N ILE A 57 7.44 8.70 -9.65
CA ILE A 57 6.38 7.72 -9.45
C ILE A 57 6.95 6.33 -9.72
N VAL A 58 6.77 5.44 -8.75
CA VAL A 58 7.31 4.07 -8.76
C VAL A 58 6.15 3.10 -8.58
N MET A 59 5.86 2.32 -9.60
CA MET A 59 4.78 1.34 -9.60
C MET A 59 5.33 -0.07 -9.79
N PRO A 60 5.61 -0.81 -8.71
CA PRO A 60 5.99 -2.22 -8.82
C PRO A 60 4.87 -3.04 -9.46
N VAL A 61 5.20 -3.98 -10.32
CA VAL A 61 4.24 -4.82 -11.05
C VAL A 61 4.28 -6.25 -10.52
N GLY A 62 3.11 -6.87 -10.40
CA GLY A 62 2.96 -8.20 -9.83
C GLY A 62 2.68 -8.17 -8.33
N GLY A 63 2.94 -9.29 -7.66
CA GLY A 63 2.69 -9.41 -6.22
C GLY A 63 1.23 -9.65 -5.87
N GLN A 64 0.50 -10.39 -6.69
CA GLN A 64 -0.88 -10.80 -6.38
C GLN A 64 -0.94 -11.44 -5.00
N SER A 65 -1.85 -10.98 -4.15
CA SER A 65 -2.05 -11.44 -2.77
C SER A 65 -0.82 -11.32 -1.86
N SER A 66 0.19 -10.53 -2.24
CA SER A 66 1.48 -10.47 -1.54
C SER A 66 1.45 -9.74 -0.20
N PHE A 67 0.50 -8.81 -0.02
CA PHE A 67 0.54 -7.82 1.07
C PHE A 67 1.90 -7.09 1.17
N TYR A 68 2.66 -7.14 0.06
CA TYR A 68 4.01 -6.56 -0.05
C TYR A 68 4.92 -6.90 1.13
N SER A 69 4.80 -8.12 1.62
CA SER A 69 5.55 -8.65 2.77
C SER A 69 6.50 -9.78 2.35
N ASP A 70 7.41 -10.13 3.24
CA ASP A 70 8.27 -11.29 3.09
C ASP A 70 7.54 -12.53 3.62
N TRP A 71 7.14 -13.41 2.72
CA TRP A 71 6.40 -14.61 3.08
C TRP A 71 7.28 -15.66 3.77
N TYR A 72 6.70 -16.38 4.69
CA TYR A 72 7.38 -17.48 5.40
C TYR A 72 7.65 -18.66 4.48
N LYS A 73 6.73 -18.95 3.57
CA LYS A 73 6.84 -20.06 2.61
C LYS A 73 6.69 -19.52 1.18
N PRO A 74 7.09 -20.32 0.16
CA PRO A 74 6.81 -19.95 -1.22
C PRO A 74 5.34 -19.63 -1.44
N ALA A 75 5.07 -18.59 -2.22
CA ALA A 75 3.72 -18.19 -2.62
C ALA A 75 3.25 -19.10 -3.75
N CYS A 76 2.42 -20.06 -3.42
CA CYS A 76 1.89 -21.05 -4.37
C CYS A 76 0.42 -20.76 -4.64
N GLY A 77 0.10 -20.46 -5.90
CA GLY A 77 -1.24 -20.20 -6.39
C GLY A 77 -1.54 -21.02 -7.64
N LYS A 78 -2.65 -20.70 -8.31
CA LYS A 78 -3.10 -21.37 -9.55
C LYS A 78 -2.07 -21.25 -10.69
N ALA A 79 -1.27 -20.19 -10.71
CA ALA A 79 -0.24 -19.94 -11.72
C ALA A 79 1.12 -20.59 -11.40
N GLY A 80 1.25 -21.29 -10.26
CA GLY A 80 2.49 -21.90 -9.80
C GLY A 80 3.01 -21.27 -8.51
N CYS A 81 4.28 -21.60 -8.19
CA CYS A 81 4.93 -21.14 -6.96
C CYS A 81 6.01 -20.10 -7.27
N GLN A 82 6.11 -19.09 -6.44
CA GLN A 82 7.16 -18.05 -6.50
C GLN A 82 7.63 -17.73 -5.09
N THR A 83 8.85 -17.20 -5.00
CA THR A 83 9.35 -16.60 -3.75
C THR A 83 8.79 -15.17 -3.64
N TYR A 84 8.11 -14.86 -2.54
CA TYR A 84 7.65 -13.52 -2.21
C TYR A 84 8.48 -12.93 -1.07
N LYS A 85 9.39 -12.02 -1.42
CA LYS A 85 10.19 -11.21 -0.50
C LYS A 85 10.00 -9.73 -0.86
N TRP A 86 8.74 -9.32 -0.90
CA TRP A 86 8.35 -7.99 -1.37
C TRP A 86 8.82 -6.86 -0.46
N GLU A 87 8.82 -7.06 0.86
CA GLU A 87 9.37 -6.07 1.78
C GLU A 87 10.86 -5.85 1.52
N THR A 88 11.64 -6.93 1.40
CA THR A 88 13.07 -6.86 1.07
C THR A 88 13.29 -6.15 -0.27
N PHE A 89 12.50 -6.49 -1.29
CA PHE A 89 12.60 -5.85 -2.60
C PHE A 89 12.34 -4.34 -2.51
N LEU A 90 11.24 -3.94 -1.89
CA LEU A 90 10.80 -2.54 -1.82
C LEU A 90 11.68 -1.65 -0.94
N THR A 91 12.38 -2.25 0.02
CA THR A 91 13.10 -1.48 1.05
C THR A 91 14.62 -1.59 0.97
N SER A 92 15.14 -2.54 0.20
CA SER A 92 16.57 -2.76 0.01
C SER A 92 16.95 -2.74 -1.47
N GLU A 93 16.40 -3.65 -2.26
CA GLU A 93 16.83 -3.87 -3.65
C GLU A 93 16.38 -2.73 -4.58
N LEU A 94 15.10 -2.38 -4.56
CA LEU A 94 14.52 -1.35 -5.43
C LEU A 94 15.07 0.06 -5.15
N PRO A 95 15.10 0.58 -3.90
CA PRO A 95 15.62 1.92 -3.66
C PRO A 95 17.09 2.06 -4.02
N ALA A 96 17.91 1.05 -3.81
CA ALA A 96 19.32 1.06 -4.23
C ALA A 96 19.45 1.12 -5.76
N TRP A 97 18.65 0.32 -6.47
CA TRP A 97 18.64 0.33 -7.93
C TRP A 97 18.14 1.65 -8.51
N LEU A 98 17.07 2.21 -7.95
CA LEU A 98 16.51 3.51 -8.37
C LEU A 98 17.50 4.65 -8.14
N SER A 99 18.19 4.64 -7.01
CA SER A 99 19.22 5.65 -6.72
C SER A 99 20.38 5.58 -7.73
N ALA A 100 20.86 4.38 -8.02
CA ALA A 100 21.98 4.18 -8.95
C ALA A 100 21.63 4.43 -10.42
N ASN A 101 20.38 4.15 -10.83
CA ASN A 101 19.99 4.11 -12.24
C ASN A 101 18.98 5.18 -12.66
N ARG A 102 18.31 5.84 -11.72
CA ARG A 102 17.21 6.79 -12.00
C ARG A 102 17.31 8.08 -11.21
N SER A 103 18.36 8.29 -10.45
CA SER A 103 18.57 9.49 -9.65
C SER A 103 17.42 9.80 -8.67
N VAL A 104 16.91 8.76 -8.03
CA VAL A 104 15.87 8.85 -7.00
C VAL A 104 16.50 8.80 -5.62
N LYS A 105 16.05 9.65 -4.70
CA LYS A 105 16.48 9.58 -3.30
C LYS A 105 16.13 8.23 -2.70
N PRO A 106 17.05 7.54 -2.00
CA PRO A 106 16.75 6.28 -1.34
C PRO A 106 15.92 6.45 -0.06
N THR A 107 15.78 7.69 0.44
CA THR A 107 15.10 8.05 1.69
C THR A 107 14.09 9.19 1.44
N GLY A 108 13.21 9.44 2.42
CA GLY A 108 12.26 10.54 2.35
C GLY A 108 11.19 10.37 1.29
N SER A 109 10.73 9.14 1.08
CA SER A 109 9.70 8.75 0.10
C SER A 109 8.35 8.49 0.76
N ALA A 110 7.33 8.27 -0.06
CA ALA A 110 6.00 7.83 0.35
C ALA A 110 5.69 6.42 -0.15
N ALA A 111 4.99 5.65 0.66
CA ALA A 111 4.30 4.43 0.25
C ALA A 111 2.79 4.70 0.29
N ILE A 112 2.10 4.44 -0.82
CA ILE A 112 0.66 4.62 -0.94
C ILE A 112 0.07 3.35 -1.52
N GLY A 113 -0.91 2.80 -0.84
CA GLY A 113 -1.57 1.59 -1.26
C GLY A 113 -3.07 1.62 -1.08
N LEU A 114 -3.74 0.77 -1.83
CA LEU A 114 -5.18 0.57 -1.74
C LEU A 114 -5.49 -0.85 -1.26
N SER A 115 -6.63 -1.03 -0.60
CA SER A 115 -7.13 -2.35 -0.21
C SER A 115 -6.04 -3.16 0.53
N MET A 116 -5.64 -4.33 0.02
CA MET A 116 -4.50 -5.11 0.51
C MET A 116 -3.29 -4.24 0.88
N ALA A 117 -2.92 -3.33 0.01
CA ALA A 117 -1.69 -2.55 0.15
C ALA A 117 -1.85 -1.30 1.04
N GLY A 118 -3.06 -0.96 1.47
CA GLY A 118 -3.26 0.17 2.39
C GLY A 118 -2.57 -0.07 3.73
N GLY A 119 -2.81 -1.23 4.33
CA GLY A 119 -2.10 -1.65 5.53
C GLY A 119 -0.61 -1.88 5.29
N SER A 120 -0.25 -2.43 4.13
CA SER A 120 1.15 -2.66 3.74
C SER A 120 1.96 -1.36 3.67
N ALA A 121 1.39 -0.28 3.13
CA ALA A 121 2.03 1.02 3.09
C ALA A 121 2.38 1.53 4.51
N MET A 122 1.49 1.31 5.46
CA MET A 122 1.73 1.67 6.85
C MET A 122 2.80 0.80 7.52
N THR A 123 2.76 -0.52 7.33
CA THR A 123 3.77 -1.41 7.91
C THR A 123 5.15 -1.19 7.31
N LEU A 124 5.26 -0.87 6.03
CA LEU A 124 6.53 -0.45 5.43
C LEU A 124 7.08 0.81 6.12
N ALA A 125 6.26 1.80 6.41
CA ALA A 125 6.69 3.00 7.13
C ALA A 125 7.02 2.72 8.59
N VAL A 126 6.38 1.76 9.24
CA VAL A 126 6.70 1.33 10.61
C VAL A 126 8.12 0.82 10.72
N TYR A 127 8.51 -0.07 9.82
CA TYR A 127 9.81 -0.76 9.89
C TYR A 127 10.92 -0.06 9.10
N HIS A 128 10.56 0.85 8.19
CA HIS A 128 11.50 1.59 7.33
C HIS A 128 11.22 3.10 7.34
N PRO A 129 11.23 3.74 8.54
CA PRO A 129 10.77 5.13 8.71
C PRO A 129 11.67 6.17 8.03
N THR A 130 12.92 5.84 7.76
CA THR A 130 13.84 6.72 7.02
C THR A 130 13.52 6.73 5.53
N GLN A 131 13.14 5.60 4.97
CA GLN A 131 12.73 5.49 3.57
C GLN A 131 11.31 6.03 3.36
N PHE A 132 10.37 5.62 4.20
CA PHE A 132 8.97 6.00 4.08
C PHE A 132 8.55 6.92 5.23
N VAL A 133 8.62 8.22 4.96
CA VAL A 133 8.19 9.27 5.90
C VAL A 133 6.70 9.58 5.78
N TYR A 134 6.06 9.02 4.76
CA TYR A 134 4.65 9.20 4.42
C TYR A 134 4.02 7.86 4.06
N ALA A 135 2.89 7.55 4.65
CA ALA A 135 2.11 6.36 4.34
C ALA A 135 0.66 6.74 4.02
N GLY A 136 0.20 6.40 2.81
CA GLY A 136 -1.17 6.58 2.36
C GLY A 136 -1.91 5.24 2.29
N SER A 137 -3.05 5.17 2.94
CA SER A 137 -3.95 4.01 2.88
C SER A 137 -5.30 4.41 2.31
N MET A 138 -5.68 3.76 1.23
CA MET A 138 -6.99 3.93 0.60
C MET A 138 -7.78 2.63 0.75
N SER A 139 -8.83 2.67 1.56
CA SER A 139 -9.67 1.50 1.82
C SER A 139 -8.88 0.29 2.31
N GLY A 140 -7.87 0.53 3.15
CA GLY A 140 -6.97 -0.51 3.66
C GLY A 140 -7.60 -1.36 4.76
N PHE A 141 -7.13 -2.60 4.88
CA PHE A 141 -7.44 -3.49 5.99
C PHE A 141 -6.50 -3.16 7.15
N LEU A 142 -6.95 -2.29 8.08
CA LEU A 142 -6.06 -1.70 9.08
C LEU A 142 -5.98 -2.47 10.39
N ASN A 143 -6.69 -3.60 10.49
CA ASN A 143 -6.62 -4.52 11.63
C ASN A 143 -6.67 -5.99 11.17
N PRO A 144 -5.72 -6.42 10.31
CA PRO A 144 -5.78 -7.74 9.67
C PRO A 144 -5.58 -8.92 10.63
N SER A 145 -5.01 -8.71 11.82
CA SER A 145 -4.74 -9.78 12.79
C SER A 145 -5.92 -10.08 13.72
N GLU A 146 -6.99 -9.26 13.68
CA GLU A 146 -8.06 -9.32 14.68
C GLU A 146 -9.36 -9.91 14.12
N GLY A 147 -10.07 -10.62 14.97
CA GLY A 147 -11.42 -11.11 14.71
C GLY A 147 -11.51 -12.02 13.48
N TRP A 148 -12.42 -11.71 12.56
CA TRP A 148 -12.65 -12.45 11.33
C TRP A 148 -11.72 -12.08 10.17
N TRP A 149 -10.89 -11.05 10.32
CA TRP A 149 -10.04 -10.58 9.23
C TRP A 149 -9.06 -11.62 8.70
N PRO A 150 -8.35 -12.41 9.52
CA PRO A 150 -7.48 -13.48 8.98
C PRO A 150 -8.22 -14.46 8.08
N PHE A 151 -9.43 -14.85 8.45
CA PHE A 151 -10.28 -15.74 7.68
C PHE A 151 -10.74 -15.11 6.36
N LEU A 152 -11.21 -13.85 6.41
CA LEU A 152 -11.66 -13.12 5.22
C LEU A 152 -10.49 -12.88 4.24
N ILE A 153 -9.31 -12.55 4.75
CA ILE A 153 -8.10 -12.39 3.94
C ILE A 153 -7.74 -13.70 3.26
N ASN A 154 -7.76 -14.82 4.00
CA ASN A 154 -7.45 -16.12 3.42
C ASN A 154 -8.42 -16.53 2.30
N ILE A 155 -9.71 -16.29 2.49
CA ILE A 155 -10.72 -16.54 1.44
C ILE A 155 -10.45 -15.65 0.22
N SER A 156 -10.19 -14.36 0.44
CA SER A 156 -9.95 -13.41 -0.65
C SER A 156 -8.68 -13.76 -1.46
N MET A 157 -7.61 -14.18 -0.78
CA MET A 157 -6.38 -14.63 -1.42
C MET A 157 -6.62 -15.93 -2.23
N GLY A 158 -7.41 -16.83 -1.70
CA GLY A 158 -7.83 -18.05 -2.40
C GLY A 158 -8.63 -17.76 -3.66
N ASP A 159 -9.58 -16.84 -3.58
CA ASP A 159 -10.39 -16.41 -4.72
C ASP A 159 -9.57 -15.66 -5.78
N ALA A 160 -8.67 -14.76 -5.36
CA ALA A 160 -7.85 -13.99 -6.25
C ALA A 160 -6.86 -14.83 -7.07
N GLY A 161 -6.22 -15.83 -6.46
CA GLY A 161 -5.19 -16.57 -7.16
C GLY A 161 -4.84 -17.94 -6.56
N GLY A 162 -5.63 -18.44 -5.59
CA GLY A 162 -5.41 -19.73 -4.95
C GLY A 162 -4.32 -19.72 -3.87
N TYR A 163 -3.93 -18.54 -3.40
CA TYR A 163 -2.93 -18.40 -2.34
C TYR A 163 -3.50 -18.67 -0.95
N LYS A 164 -2.63 -19.00 -0.01
CA LYS A 164 -2.97 -19.29 1.39
C LYS A 164 -2.30 -18.29 2.32
N ALA A 165 -3.08 -17.69 3.22
CA ALA A 165 -2.57 -16.73 4.19
C ALA A 165 -1.57 -17.36 5.17
N ASP A 166 -1.69 -18.65 5.50
CA ASP A 166 -0.74 -19.37 6.35
C ASP A 166 0.66 -19.47 5.72
N ASP A 167 0.76 -19.51 4.39
CA ASP A 167 2.06 -19.48 3.70
C ASP A 167 2.72 -18.09 3.77
N MET A 168 1.89 -17.05 3.90
CA MET A 168 2.35 -15.66 4.01
C MET A 168 2.93 -15.37 5.39
N TRP A 169 2.13 -15.45 6.44
CA TRP A 169 2.47 -15.00 7.79
C TRP A 169 2.40 -16.09 8.86
N GLY A 170 2.20 -17.34 8.46
CA GLY A 170 1.96 -18.44 9.37
C GLY A 170 0.50 -18.51 9.83
N SER A 171 0.14 -19.59 10.48
CA SER A 171 -1.17 -19.75 11.10
C SER A 171 -1.34 -18.79 12.29
N THR A 172 -2.52 -18.23 12.47
CA THR A 172 -2.82 -17.33 13.60
C THR A 172 -2.63 -17.99 14.98
N GLY A 173 -2.72 -19.32 15.05
CA GLY A 173 -2.46 -20.09 16.26
C GLY A 173 -0.98 -20.38 16.53
N ASP A 174 -0.10 -20.11 15.59
CA ASP A 174 1.34 -20.28 15.76
C ASP A 174 1.91 -19.07 16.54
N PRO A 175 2.64 -19.28 17.64
CA PRO A 175 3.23 -18.16 18.39
C PRO A 175 4.29 -17.38 17.58
N ASN A 176 4.82 -17.96 16.50
CA ASN A 176 5.79 -17.32 15.63
C ASN A 176 5.17 -16.73 14.35
N ASN A 177 3.84 -16.57 14.29
CA ASN A 177 3.19 -15.95 13.16
C ASN A 177 3.54 -14.45 13.04
N ALA A 178 3.36 -13.87 11.84
CA ALA A 178 3.67 -12.47 11.57
C ALA A 178 2.41 -11.58 11.43
N TRP A 179 1.25 -12.03 11.85
CA TRP A 179 0.00 -11.27 11.71
C TRP A 179 0.05 -9.94 12.45
N GLN A 180 0.43 -9.95 13.74
CA GLN A 180 0.52 -8.71 14.54
C GLN A 180 1.65 -7.79 14.06
N ARG A 181 2.77 -8.36 13.59
CA ARG A 181 3.85 -7.57 12.99
C ARG A 181 3.35 -6.73 11.82
N ASN A 182 2.48 -7.29 10.99
CA ASN A 182 1.94 -6.66 9.79
C ASN A 182 0.56 -6.03 10.00
N ASP A 183 0.20 -5.74 11.23
CA ASP A 183 -1.07 -5.11 11.58
C ASP A 183 -0.87 -3.64 11.95
N PRO A 184 -1.34 -2.68 11.12
CA PRO A 184 -1.21 -1.26 11.41
C PRO A 184 -1.82 -0.84 12.74
N MET A 185 -2.93 -1.47 13.17
CA MET A 185 -3.58 -1.17 14.45
C MET A 185 -2.66 -1.47 15.63
N VAL A 186 -1.97 -2.61 15.58
CA VAL A 186 -0.99 -3.02 16.61
C VAL A 186 0.22 -2.07 16.59
N GLN A 187 0.58 -1.55 15.44
CA GLN A 187 1.77 -0.72 15.24
C GLN A 187 1.53 0.79 15.41
N ILE A 188 0.36 1.20 15.83
CA ILE A 188 0.04 2.63 16.09
C ILE A 188 1.10 3.32 16.97
N PRO A 189 1.56 2.74 18.08
CA PRO A 189 2.59 3.39 18.91
C PRO A 189 3.87 3.71 18.13
N THR A 190 4.30 2.82 17.23
CA THR A 190 5.48 3.02 16.41
C THR A 190 5.24 4.10 15.33
N LEU A 191 4.08 4.11 14.69
CA LEU A 191 3.72 5.16 13.73
C LEU A 191 3.70 6.55 14.39
N VAL A 192 3.20 6.64 15.61
CA VAL A 192 3.20 7.90 16.40
C VAL A 192 4.62 8.29 16.75
N ALA A 193 5.44 7.36 17.26
CA ALA A 193 6.84 7.61 17.63
C ALA A 193 7.70 8.05 16.44
N ASN A 194 7.50 7.44 15.28
CA ASN A 194 8.18 7.80 14.03
C ASN A 194 7.71 9.14 13.45
N ASN A 195 6.59 9.67 13.94
CA ASN A 195 5.94 10.85 13.37
C ASN A 195 5.68 10.73 11.86
N THR A 196 5.35 9.53 11.39
CA THR A 196 5.01 9.27 9.99
C THR A 196 3.81 10.11 9.57
N ARG A 197 3.89 10.78 8.42
CA ARG A 197 2.72 11.44 7.85
C ARG A 197 1.76 10.38 7.35
N LEU A 198 0.53 10.39 7.86
CA LEU A 198 -0.52 9.46 7.43
C LEU A 198 -1.58 10.18 6.61
N TRP A 199 -2.02 9.54 5.54
CA TRP A 199 -3.23 9.91 4.82
C TRP A 199 -4.11 8.68 4.69
N VAL A 200 -5.26 8.71 5.35
CA VAL A 200 -6.15 7.55 5.46
C VAL A 200 -7.50 7.91 4.88
N TYR A 201 -7.85 7.23 3.81
CA TYR A 201 -9.16 7.35 3.16
C TYR A 201 -9.90 6.02 3.24
N CYS A 202 -11.20 6.09 3.47
CA CYS A 202 -12.13 4.97 3.27
C CYS A 202 -13.54 5.52 3.06
N GLY A 203 -14.23 5.04 2.04
CA GLY A 203 -15.66 5.32 1.82
C GLY A 203 -16.54 4.53 2.79
N ASN A 204 -17.84 4.77 2.72
CA ASN A 204 -18.81 4.10 3.59
C ASN A 204 -19.62 2.98 2.91
N GLY A 205 -19.31 2.65 1.67
CA GLY A 205 -20.01 1.64 0.88
C GLY A 205 -21.19 2.19 0.06
N LYS A 206 -21.45 3.50 0.10
CA LYS A 206 -22.51 4.12 -0.71
C LYS A 206 -21.92 4.74 -1.97
N PRO A 207 -22.36 4.35 -3.17
CA PRO A 207 -21.88 4.98 -4.39
C PRO A 207 -22.35 6.43 -4.52
N ASN A 208 -21.58 7.22 -5.26
CA ASN A 208 -21.95 8.57 -5.69
C ASN A 208 -21.85 8.69 -7.23
N GLU A 209 -21.62 9.89 -7.74
CA GLU A 209 -21.47 10.15 -9.17
C GLU A 209 -20.31 9.39 -9.84
N LEU A 210 -19.35 8.90 -9.07
CA LEU A 210 -18.24 8.07 -9.59
C LEU A 210 -18.63 6.62 -9.84
N GLY A 211 -19.84 6.20 -9.45
CA GLY A 211 -20.32 4.84 -9.66
C GLY A 211 -19.72 3.81 -8.70
N GLY A 212 -19.41 2.61 -9.20
CA GLY A 212 -18.89 1.52 -8.38
C GLY A 212 -19.92 0.91 -7.43
N GLY A 213 -21.20 0.92 -7.80
CA GLY A 213 -22.30 0.46 -6.98
C GLY A 213 -22.56 -1.05 -7.05
N ASP A 214 -21.62 -1.85 -7.55
CA ASP A 214 -21.75 -3.29 -7.51
C ASP A 214 -21.71 -3.83 -6.05
N LEU A 215 -22.37 -4.96 -5.83
CA LEU A 215 -22.58 -5.49 -4.48
C LEU A 215 -21.25 -5.82 -3.73
N PRO A 216 -20.23 -6.45 -4.35
CA PRO A 216 -18.97 -6.68 -3.70
C PRO A 216 -18.25 -5.39 -3.26
N ALA A 217 -18.24 -4.36 -4.11
CA ALA A 217 -17.56 -3.09 -3.81
C ALA A 217 -18.26 -2.33 -2.68
N THR A 218 -19.58 -2.32 -2.64
CA THR A 218 -20.35 -1.67 -1.57
C THR A 218 -20.21 -2.41 -0.25
N PHE A 219 -20.30 -3.72 -0.26
CA PHE A 219 -20.17 -4.54 0.94
C PHE A 219 -18.78 -4.47 1.55
N LEU A 220 -17.74 -4.64 0.73
CA LEU A 220 -16.36 -4.64 1.21
C LEU A 220 -15.99 -3.29 1.82
N GLU A 221 -16.35 -2.19 1.18
CA GLU A 221 -16.07 -0.86 1.72
C GLU A 221 -16.82 -0.59 3.02
N GLY A 222 -18.10 -0.98 3.09
CA GLY A 222 -18.89 -0.88 4.32
C GLY A 222 -18.35 -1.70 5.48
N LEU A 223 -17.63 -2.78 5.20
CA LEU A 223 -16.93 -3.57 6.22
C LEU A 223 -15.59 -2.92 6.59
N THR A 224 -14.85 -2.44 5.61
CA THR A 224 -13.50 -1.88 5.76
C THR A 224 -13.51 -0.58 6.54
N ILE A 225 -14.52 0.28 6.35
CA ILE A 225 -14.62 1.57 7.06
C ILE A 225 -14.57 1.42 8.58
N ARG A 226 -15.07 0.34 9.12
CA ARG A 226 -15.07 0.09 10.57
C ARG A 226 -13.66 0.02 11.12
N THR A 227 -12.74 -0.68 10.44
CA THR A 227 -11.34 -0.75 10.87
C THR A 227 -10.63 0.58 10.73
N ASN A 228 -10.99 1.38 9.72
CA ASN A 228 -10.41 2.69 9.49
C ASN A 228 -10.83 3.72 10.54
N VAL A 229 -12.10 3.73 10.94
CA VAL A 229 -12.60 4.59 12.02
C VAL A 229 -11.93 4.22 13.35
N THR A 230 -11.86 2.93 13.68
CA THR A 230 -11.20 2.46 14.90
C THR A 230 -9.71 2.81 14.89
N PHE A 231 -9.04 2.65 13.75
CA PHE A 231 -7.64 3.04 13.61
C PHE A 231 -7.43 4.53 13.90
N ARG A 232 -8.25 5.41 13.29
CA ARG A 232 -8.19 6.85 13.56
C ARG A 232 -8.34 7.15 15.04
N ASP A 233 -9.36 6.58 15.68
CA ASP A 233 -9.65 6.85 17.07
C ASP A 233 -8.52 6.39 17.99
N ASN A 234 -7.96 5.22 17.74
CA ASN A 234 -6.81 4.69 18.48
C ASN A 234 -5.53 5.50 18.23
N TYR A 235 -5.30 5.93 16.98
CA TYR A 235 -4.17 6.78 16.63
C TYR A 235 -4.21 8.12 17.37
N LEU A 236 -5.37 8.78 17.39
CA LEU A 236 -5.55 10.03 18.12
C LEU A 236 -5.41 9.83 19.63
N ALA A 237 -5.98 8.76 20.18
CA ALA A 237 -5.86 8.42 21.59
C ALA A 237 -4.41 8.13 22.01
N ALA A 238 -3.60 7.60 21.10
CA ALA A 238 -2.16 7.37 21.32
C ALA A 238 -1.30 8.65 21.19
N GLY A 239 -1.91 9.79 20.96
CA GLY A 239 -1.22 11.07 20.81
C GLY A 239 -0.75 11.38 19.39
N GLY A 240 -1.24 10.68 18.39
CA GLY A 240 -0.93 10.94 16.97
C GLY A 240 -1.44 12.30 16.52
N LYS A 241 -0.61 13.06 15.80
CA LYS A 241 -0.92 14.44 15.36
C LYS A 241 -0.57 14.69 13.89
N ASN A 242 -0.04 13.70 13.19
CA ASN A 242 0.46 13.85 11.83
C ASN A 242 -0.35 13.02 10.82
N GLY A 243 -1.66 13.03 10.96
CA GLY A 243 -2.58 12.28 10.12
C GLY A 243 -3.69 13.11 9.52
N VAL A 244 -4.04 12.78 8.27
CA VAL A 244 -5.27 13.19 7.60
C VAL A 244 -6.17 11.97 7.51
N PHE A 245 -7.41 12.12 7.97
CA PHE A 245 -8.42 11.06 7.92
C PHE A 245 -9.62 11.57 7.11
N ASN A 246 -9.81 11.01 5.93
CA ASN A 246 -10.89 11.39 5.03
C ASN A 246 -11.90 10.23 4.92
N PHE A 247 -13.00 10.34 5.64
CA PHE A 247 -14.09 9.36 5.67
C PHE A 247 -15.40 10.03 5.23
N PRO A 248 -15.62 10.22 3.91
CA PRO A 248 -16.81 10.86 3.40
C PRO A 248 -18.06 9.97 3.57
N ASP A 249 -19.24 10.58 3.46
CA ASP A 249 -20.53 9.86 3.54
C ASP A 249 -20.90 9.08 2.27
N ASN A 250 -19.93 8.81 1.43
CA ASN A 250 -20.04 8.02 0.20
C ASN A 250 -18.70 7.34 -0.14
N GLY A 251 -18.69 6.60 -1.22
CA GLY A 251 -17.52 5.90 -1.72
C GLY A 251 -17.60 4.40 -1.51
N THR A 252 -17.21 3.68 -2.55
CA THR A 252 -17.17 2.22 -2.57
C THR A 252 -15.75 1.71 -2.79
N HIS A 253 -15.55 0.41 -2.72
CA HIS A 253 -14.24 -0.23 -2.92
C HIS A 253 -13.89 -0.26 -4.41
N ASN A 254 -13.54 0.90 -4.97
CA ASN A 254 -13.41 1.10 -6.41
C ASN A 254 -12.34 2.13 -6.78
N TRP A 255 -11.66 1.90 -7.89
CA TRP A 255 -10.56 2.71 -8.42
C TRP A 255 -10.90 4.19 -8.63
N ALA A 256 -12.13 4.52 -9.02
CA ALA A 256 -12.53 5.90 -9.25
C ALA A 256 -12.40 6.77 -7.99
N TYR A 257 -12.74 6.22 -6.83
CA TYR A 257 -12.59 6.91 -5.55
C TYR A 257 -11.12 7.02 -5.13
N TRP A 258 -10.34 5.96 -5.31
CA TRP A 258 -8.90 5.97 -4.98
C TRP A 258 -8.12 6.92 -5.89
N GLY A 259 -8.46 6.99 -7.18
CA GLY A 259 -7.87 7.94 -8.11
C GLY A 259 -8.15 9.39 -7.74
N ARG A 260 -9.39 9.71 -7.36
CA ARG A 260 -9.75 11.05 -6.86
C ARG A 260 -8.96 11.41 -5.60
N GLU A 261 -8.80 10.45 -4.70
CA GLU A 261 -8.05 10.67 -3.46
C GLU A 261 -6.55 10.86 -3.73
N LEU A 262 -5.98 10.10 -4.67
CA LEU A 262 -4.57 10.26 -5.06
C LEU A 262 -4.30 11.67 -5.62
N GLN A 263 -5.24 12.24 -6.38
CA GLN A 263 -5.14 13.62 -6.83
C GLN A 263 -5.20 14.62 -5.68
N ALA A 264 -6.11 14.40 -4.73
CA ALA A 264 -6.31 15.28 -3.58
C ALA A 264 -5.06 15.32 -2.67
N MET A 265 -4.34 14.21 -2.52
CA MET A 265 -3.16 14.16 -1.65
C MET A 265 -1.89 14.73 -2.28
N LYS A 266 -1.86 15.01 -3.58
CA LYS A 266 -0.66 15.51 -4.28
C LYS A 266 -0.01 16.74 -3.63
N PRO A 267 -0.73 17.82 -3.30
CA PRO A 267 -0.11 18.98 -2.64
C PRO A 267 0.51 18.65 -1.28
N ASP A 268 -0.12 17.77 -0.52
CA ASP A 268 0.40 17.32 0.77
C ASP A 268 1.68 16.47 0.61
N LEU A 269 1.71 15.59 -0.37
CA LEU A 269 2.90 14.83 -0.75
C LEU A 269 4.06 15.75 -1.15
N GLN A 270 3.81 16.72 -2.03
CA GLN A 270 4.82 17.69 -2.44
C GLN A 270 5.38 18.46 -1.26
N ARG A 271 4.53 18.93 -0.36
CA ARG A 271 4.94 19.66 0.84
C ARG A 271 5.78 18.79 1.79
N VAL A 272 5.31 17.57 2.07
CA VAL A 272 5.95 16.69 3.07
C VAL A 272 7.25 16.10 2.54
N LEU A 273 7.29 15.69 1.27
CA LEU A 273 8.48 15.11 0.66
C LEU A 273 9.49 16.17 0.18
N GLY A 274 9.10 17.44 0.20
CA GLY A 274 9.99 18.55 -0.19
C GLY A 274 10.32 18.54 -1.67
N SER A 275 9.34 18.25 -2.53
CA SER A 275 9.55 18.31 -3.98
C SER A 275 9.58 19.76 -4.46
N THR A 276 10.54 20.07 -5.31
CA THR A 276 10.57 21.33 -6.06
C THR A 276 9.84 21.12 -7.38
N THR A 277 8.70 21.79 -7.57
CA THR A 277 8.13 21.93 -8.91
C THR A 277 9.14 22.67 -9.79
N SER A 278 9.54 22.08 -10.90
CA SER A 278 10.23 22.83 -11.94
C SER A 278 9.23 23.89 -12.46
N SER A 279 9.50 25.16 -12.14
CA SER A 279 8.79 26.31 -12.70
C SER A 279 8.98 26.38 -14.20
#